data_93523644f9415cd80486440c2be6865d
#
_entry.id   93523644f9415cd80486440c2be6865d
#
_cell.length_a   1.000
_cell.length_b   1.000
_cell.length_c   1.000
_cell.angle_alpha   90.00
_cell.angle_beta   90.00
_cell.angle_gamma   90.00
#
_symmetry.space_group_name_H-M   'P 1'
#
loop_
_entity.id
_entity.type
_entity.pdbx_description
1 polymer ?
#
loop_
_entity_poly.entity_id
_entity_poly.type
_entity_poly.pdbx_seq_one_letter_code
_entity_poly.pdbx_strand_id
1 'polypeptide(L)'
;VPLAPLPDWLHQLMLQGKKDKPKQAKGREIPGKITEGRRNEEMFRLAASLREKGLTVAEITGAMVEANQSRCDPPLSKREIETICRSVGRYERGPVADADSVKPPDFSDAGNAAVFSRVYKNDIIFVDALGWLWWNGQRWERDDHKATAWALELSEKMLQEAKAENRAALLQIAEATAKYTETGAAEDAEALEQAKNDALRTKAYLTHAKNSRNAVRIKNMLELSKPALVI
;
A
#
# COMPACT_ATOMS: atom_id res chain seq x y z
N VAL A 1 -50.13 12.65 -3.09
CA VAL A 1 -50.32 11.22 -2.76
C VAL A 1 -49.40 10.93 -1.61
N PRO A 2 -49.90 10.51 -0.43
CA PRO A 2 -48.99 10.15 0.70
C PRO A 2 -48.16 8.91 0.32
N LEU A 3 -46.88 8.96 0.62
CA LEU A 3 -45.95 7.82 0.46
C LEU A 3 -46.40 6.68 1.37
N ALA A 4 -46.40 5.47 0.83
CA ALA A 4 -46.72 4.27 1.62
C ALA A 4 -45.67 4.10 2.75
N PRO A 5 -46.10 3.69 3.95
CA PRO A 5 -45.18 3.45 5.04
C PRO A 5 -44.19 2.32 4.69
N LEU A 6 -42.92 2.47 5.11
CA LEU A 6 -41.90 1.46 4.91
C LEU A 6 -42.31 0.13 5.59
N PRO A 7 -42.16 -1.01 4.93
CA PRO A 7 -42.42 -2.30 5.55
C PRO A 7 -41.50 -2.52 6.77
N ASP A 8 -42.01 -3.09 7.85
CA ASP A 8 -41.30 -3.29 9.11
C ASP A 8 -39.98 -4.06 8.98
N TRP A 9 -39.92 -5.05 8.07
CA TRP A 9 -38.69 -5.79 7.80
C TRP A 9 -37.57 -4.91 7.22
N LEU A 10 -37.93 -3.93 6.37
CA LEU A 10 -36.97 -3.01 5.77
C LEU A 10 -36.50 -1.97 6.80
N HIS A 11 -37.43 -1.52 7.67
CA HIS A 11 -37.06 -0.65 8.79
C HIS A 11 -36.13 -1.35 9.78
N GLN A 12 -36.37 -2.63 10.08
CA GLN A 12 -35.46 -3.41 10.94
C GLN A 12 -34.09 -3.65 10.25
N LEU A 13 -34.05 -3.91 8.94
CA LEU A 13 -32.77 -4.08 8.20
C LEU A 13 -31.94 -2.79 8.24
N MET A 14 -32.56 -1.64 8.11
CA MET A 14 -31.90 -0.33 8.21
C MET A 14 -31.36 -0.06 9.62
N LEU A 15 -32.06 -0.53 10.67
CA LEU A 15 -31.60 -0.44 12.04
C LEU A 15 -30.48 -1.42 12.38
N GLN A 16 -30.51 -2.63 11.82
CA GLN A 16 -29.43 -3.63 11.95
C GLN A 16 -28.15 -3.22 11.23
N GLY A 17 -28.24 -2.57 10.07
CA GLY A 17 -27.08 -2.04 9.34
C GLY A 17 -26.29 -0.96 10.09
N LYS A 18 -26.80 -0.45 11.20
CA LYS A 18 -26.06 0.47 12.09
C LYS A 18 -25.23 -0.23 13.17
N LYS A 19 -25.38 -1.55 13.37
CA LYS A 19 -24.71 -2.26 14.47
C LYS A 19 -23.36 -2.88 14.13
N ASP A 20 -23.04 -3.06 12.86
CA ASP A 20 -21.81 -3.73 12.44
C ASP A 20 -20.98 -2.92 11.43
N LYS A 21 -20.73 -1.64 11.74
CA LYS A 21 -19.48 -1.06 11.23
C LYS A 21 -18.37 -1.72 12.04
N PRO A 22 -17.43 -2.45 11.39
CA PRO A 22 -16.21 -2.84 12.08
C PRO A 22 -15.65 -1.54 12.65
N LYS A 23 -15.49 -1.47 13.97
CA LYS A 23 -14.75 -0.39 14.60
C LYS A 23 -13.40 -0.40 13.90
N GLN A 24 -13.17 0.59 13.01
CA GLN A 24 -11.81 0.90 12.62
C GLN A 24 -11.05 0.94 13.93
N ALA A 25 -10.11 0.02 14.10
CA ALA A 25 -9.23 0.03 15.24
C ALA A 25 -8.58 1.41 15.19
N LYS A 26 -9.06 2.34 16.02
CA LYS A 26 -8.38 3.61 16.25
C LYS A 26 -7.00 3.17 16.66
N GLY A 27 -6.00 3.45 15.81
CA GLY A 27 -4.61 3.16 16.10
C GLY A 27 -4.38 3.63 17.53
N ARG A 28 -4.14 2.68 18.45
CA ARG A 28 -3.95 3.03 19.86
C ARG A 28 -2.72 3.90 19.91
N GLU A 29 -2.88 5.15 20.32
CA GLU A 29 -1.76 6.07 20.47
C GLU A 29 -0.70 5.41 21.36
N ILE A 30 0.54 5.43 20.88
CA ILE A 30 1.67 4.91 21.66
C ILE A 30 1.85 5.89 22.83
N PRO A 31 1.84 5.40 24.08
CA PRO A 31 1.99 6.26 25.25
C PRO A 31 3.25 7.14 25.15
N GLY A 32 3.15 8.39 25.55
CA GLY A 32 4.27 9.32 25.58
C GLY A 32 5.39 8.87 26.54
N LYS A 33 5.02 8.13 27.63
CA LYS A 33 5.93 7.41 28.53
C LYS A 33 5.52 5.95 28.67
N ILE A 34 6.49 5.05 28.60
CA ILE A 34 6.32 3.60 28.69
C ILE A 34 7.14 3.11 29.88
N THR A 35 6.43 2.66 30.93
CA THR A 35 7.04 2.18 32.17
C THR A 35 7.46 0.73 32.10
N GLU A 36 8.26 0.30 33.05
CA GLU A 36 8.70 -1.09 33.21
C GLU A 36 7.54 -2.09 33.18
N GLY A 37 7.75 -3.27 32.61
CA GLY A 37 6.73 -4.31 32.43
C GLY A 37 5.94 -4.19 31.09
N ARG A 38 5.81 -3.00 30.50
CA ARG A 38 5.10 -2.79 29.22
C ARG A 38 6.01 -2.44 28.04
N ARG A 39 7.29 -2.15 28.30
CA ARG A 39 8.23 -1.65 27.31
C ARG A 39 8.37 -2.58 26.09
N ASN A 40 8.61 -3.86 26.33
CA ASN A 40 8.77 -4.85 25.26
C ASN A 40 7.54 -4.94 24.36
N GLU A 41 6.34 -4.98 24.95
CA GLU A 41 5.08 -5.09 24.23
C GLU A 41 4.79 -3.84 23.38
N GLU A 42 4.92 -2.65 23.98
CA GLU A 42 4.64 -1.39 23.25
C GLU A 42 5.70 -1.12 22.18
N MET A 43 6.97 -1.43 22.45
CA MET A 43 8.04 -1.30 21.46
C MET A 43 7.90 -2.33 20.34
N PHE A 44 7.49 -3.57 20.62
CA PHE A 44 7.19 -4.55 19.58
C PHE A 44 6.02 -4.09 18.69
N ARG A 45 4.97 -3.53 19.28
CA ARG A 45 3.83 -2.98 18.52
C ARG A 45 4.24 -1.83 17.62
N LEU A 46 5.10 -0.94 18.13
CA LEU A 46 5.66 0.16 17.31
C LEU A 46 6.44 -0.40 16.13
N ALA A 47 7.36 -1.33 16.37
CA ALA A 47 8.16 -1.94 15.32
C ALA A 47 7.30 -2.67 14.28
N ALA A 48 6.27 -3.42 14.71
CA ALA A 48 5.33 -4.10 13.82
C ALA A 48 4.53 -3.11 12.96
N SER A 49 4.04 -2.01 13.55
CA SER A 49 3.35 -0.95 12.81
C SER A 49 4.25 -0.26 11.78
N LEU A 50 5.53 -0.04 12.09
CA LEU A 50 6.50 0.50 11.14
C LEU A 50 6.78 -0.49 10.00
N ARG A 51 6.83 -1.80 10.31
CA ARG A 51 7.00 -2.84 9.29
C ARG A 51 5.82 -2.92 8.35
N GLU A 52 4.60 -2.85 8.89
CA GLU A 52 3.35 -2.79 8.12
C GLU A 52 3.29 -1.55 7.20
N LYS A 53 3.90 -0.45 7.61
CA LYS A 53 4.06 0.77 6.78
C LYS A 53 5.19 0.67 5.75
N GLY A 54 5.83 -0.47 5.63
CA GLY A 54 6.83 -0.72 4.60
C GLY A 54 8.27 -0.34 4.95
N LEU A 55 8.61 -0.06 6.22
CA LEU A 55 9.99 0.24 6.60
C LEU A 55 10.87 -1.02 6.58
N THR A 56 12.13 -0.84 6.23
CA THR A 56 13.17 -1.88 6.35
C THR A 56 13.52 -2.14 7.81
N VAL A 57 14.11 -3.28 8.10
CA VAL A 57 14.59 -3.60 9.47
C VAL A 57 15.61 -2.57 9.96
N ALA A 58 16.46 -2.06 9.08
CA ALA A 58 17.45 -1.03 9.43
C ALA A 58 16.78 0.30 9.83
N GLU A 59 15.79 0.77 9.05
CA GLU A 59 15.01 1.98 9.37
C GLU A 59 14.21 1.82 10.65
N ILE A 60 13.60 0.64 10.86
CA ILE A 60 12.90 0.31 12.10
C ILE A 60 13.88 0.35 13.28
N THR A 61 15.07 -0.23 13.15
CA THR A 61 16.04 -0.23 14.23
C THR A 61 16.46 1.19 14.63
N GLY A 62 16.68 2.08 13.68
CA GLY A 62 16.96 3.50 13.96
C GLY A 62 15.81 4.18 14.71
N ALA A 63 14.58 4.03 14.23
CA ALA A 63 13.39 4.59 14.87
C ALA A 63 13.16 4.02 16.28
N MET A 64 13.44 2.73 16.48
CA MET A 64 13.27 2.05 17.77
C MET A 64 14.29 2.51 18.81
N VAL A 65 15.52 2.79 18.41
CA VAL A 65 16.56 3.32 19.31
C VAL A 65 16.12 4.71 19.83
N GLU A 66 15.65 5.58 18.95
CA GLU A 66 15.17 6.91 19.31
C GLU A 66 13.91 6.84 20.20
N ALA A 67 12.93 6.02 19.83
CA ALA A 67 11.71 5.83 20.61
C ALA A 67 11.99 5.24 22.00
N ASN A 68 12.97 4.34 22.13
CA ASN A 68 13.39 3.76 23.39
C ASN A 68 13.97 4.82 24.34
N GLN A 69 14.85 5.68 23.82
CA GLN A 69 15.49 6.73 24.61
C GLN A 69 14.46 7.80 25.06
N SER A 70 13.54 8.17 24.17
CA SER A 70 12.61 9.25 24.43
C SER A 70 11.37 8.82 25.23
N ARG A 71 10.95 7.56 25.20
CA ARG A 71 9.67 7.10 25.74
C ARG A 71 9.77 6.03 26.81
N CYS A 72 10.81 5.17 26.82
CA CYS A 72 10.94 4.10 27.81
C CYS A 72 11.64 4.59 29.08
N ASP A 73 11.08 4.23 30.25
CA ASP A 73 11.65 4.55 31.56
C ASP A 73 11.66 3.31 32.46
N PRO A 74 12.87 2.75 32.78
CA PRO A 74 14.17 2.99 32.14
C PRO A 74 14.21 2.47 30.68
N PRO A 75 15.12 2.94 29.82
CA PRO A 75 15.25 2.43 28.45
C PRO A 75 15.57 0.93 28.39
N LEU A 76 15.10 0.25 27.34
CA LEU A 76 15.50 -1.13 27.03
C LEU A 76 16.97 -1.17 26.61
N SER A 77 17.65 -2.28 26.87
CA SER A 77 19.01 -2.50 26.38
C SER A 77 19.05 -2.61 24.85
N LYS A 78 20.22 -2.31 24.27
CA LYS A 78 20.45 -2.45 22.83
C LYS A 78 20.10 -3.86 22.32
N ARG A 79 20.44 -4.89 23.09
CA ARG A 79 20.17 -6.30 22.74
C ARG A 79 18.66 -6.61 22.69
N GLU A 80 17.86 -6.02 23.58
CA GLU A 80 16.41 -6.18 23.56
C GLU A 80 15.81 -5.51 22.33
N ILE A 81 16.25 -4.30 21.98
CA ILE A 81 15.82 -3.61 20.75
C ILE A 81 16.17 -4.42 19.51
N GLU A 82 17.40 -4.93 19.41
CA GLU A 82 17.84 -5.78 18.29
C GLU A 82 16.98 -7.06 18.19
N THR A 83 16.62 -7.65 19.32
CA THR A 83 15.76 -8.84 19.36
C THR A 83 14.36 -8.54 18.86
N ILE A 84 13.76 -7.41 19.28
CA ILE A 84 12.46 -6.95 18.80
C ILE A 84 12.51 -6.71 17.28
N CYS A 85 13.51 -5.99 16.79
CA CYS A 85 13.66 -5.68 15.36
C CYS A 85 13.86 -6.94 14.51
N ARG A 86 14.63 -7.91 14.99
CA ARG A 86 14.81 -9.21 14.33
C ARG A 86 13.50 -10.00 14.28
N SER A 87 12.74 -10.00 15.37
CA SER A 87 11.43 -10.68 15.40
C SER A 87 10.45 -10.08 14.43
N VAL A 88 10.39 -8.75 14.35
CA VAL A 88 9.54 -8.03 13.41
C VAL A 88 10.02 -8.20 11.96
N GLY A 89 11.30 -8.38 11.74
CA GLY A 89 11.86 -8.67 10.42
C GLY A 89 11.33 -9.94 9.74
N ARG A 90 10.75 -10.89 10.52
CA ARG A 90 10.12 -12.11 10.01
C ARG A 90 8.73 -11.86 9.42
N TYR A 91 8.10 -10.74 9.75
CA TYR A 91 6.81 -10.38 9.18
C TYR A 91 7.00 -9.80 7.78
N GLU A 92 6.01 -10.05 6.90
CA GLU A 92 6.01 -9.43 5.59
C GLU A 92 6.10 -7.90 5.72
N ARG A 93 6.95 -7.33 4.88
CA ARG A 93 7.04 -5.87 4.77
C ARG A 93 5.76 -5.37 4.15
N GLY A 94 5.08 -4.47 4.81
CA GLY A 94 3.94 -3.78 4.22
C GLY A 94 4.34 -3.06 2.93
N PRO A 95 3.40 -2.73 2.08
CA PRO A 95 3.69 -1.98 0.87
C PRO A 95 4.41 -0.69 1.27
N VAL A 96 5.58 -0.47 0.71
CA VAL A 96 6.27 0.82 0.82
C VAL A 96 5.32 1.83 0.20
N ALA A 97 4.77 2.71 1.00
CA ALA A 97 4.10 3.89 0.48
C ALA A 97 5.20 4.85 -0.03
N ASP A 98 5.88 4.48 -1.10
CA ASP A 98 6.54 5.48 -1.93
C ASP A 98 5.41 6.37 -2.41
N ALA A 99 5.41 7.61 -1.95
CA ALA A 99 4.41 8.60 -2.37
C ALA A 99 4.38 8.72 -3.91
N ASP A 100 5.49 8.36 -4.55
CA ASP A 100 5.69 8.38 -5.99
C ASP A 100 5.40 7.04 -6.68
N SER A 101 5.28 5.91 -5.94
CA SER A 101 4.97 4.62 -6.55
C SER A 101 3.56 4.60 -7.13
N VAL A 102 3.46 4.14 -8.36
CA VAL A 102 2.18 3.92 -9.06
C VAL A 102 1.76 2.46 -9.06
N LYS A 103 2.39 1.63 -8.23
CA LYS A 103 2.01 0.23 -8.05
C LYS A 103 0.62 0.11 -7.42
N PRO A 104 -0.30 -0.63 -8.05
CA PRO A 104 -1.63 -0.81 -7.49
C PRO A 104 -1.60 -1.74 -6.26
N PRO A 105 -2.52 -1.52 -5.29
CA PRO A 105 -2.60 -2.34 -4.07
C PRO A 105 -2.95 -3.80 -4.38
N ASP A 106 -3.67 -4.02 -5.47
CA ASP A 106 -3.95 -5.32 -6.05
C ASP A 106 -3.85 -5.23 -7.58
N PHE A 107 -3.67 -6.36 -8.27
CA PHE A 107 -3.50 -6.41 -9.72
C PHE A 107 -4.84 -6.53 -10.44
N SER A 108 -5.78 -5.63 -10.11
CA SER A 108 -7.11 -5.53 -10.71
C SER A 108 -7.35 -4.15 -11.34
N ASP A 109 -8.47 -4.03 -12.07
CA ASP A 109 -8.90 -2.73 -12.60
C ASP A 109 -9.31 -1.76 -11.47
N ALA A 110 -9.82 -2.30 -10.34
CA ALA A 110 -10.12 -1.51 -9.15
C ALA A 110 -8.84 -0.98 -8.48
N GLY A 111 -7.78 -1.80 -8.40
CA GLY A 111 -6.47 -1.36 -7.95
C GLY A 111 -5.89 -0.25 -8.81
N ASN A 112 -6.00 -0.36 -10.13
CA ASN A 112 -5.60 0.69 -11.06
C ASN A 112 -6.40 1.99 -10.85
N ALA A 113 -7.72 1.89 -10.64
CA ALA A 113 -8.59 3.03 -10.38
C ALA A 113 -8.24 3.73 -9.06
N ALA A 114 -7.89 2.97 -8.03
CA ALA A 114 -7.44 3.52 -6.74
C ALA A 114 -6.15 4.34 -6.91
N VAL A 115 -5.20 3.85 -7.72
CA VAL A 115 -3.96 4.60 -8.02
C VAL A 115 -4.28 5.85 -8.84
N PHE A 116 -5.10 5.75 -9.89
CA PHE A 116 -5.51 6.89 -10.69
C PHE A 116 -6.13 7.99 -9.83
N SER A 117 -7.11 7.61 -8.99
CA SER A 117 -7.77 8.55 -8.09
C SER A 117 -6.79 9.18 -7.10
N ARG A 118 -5.84 8.42 -6.54
CA ARG A 118 -4.83 8.93 -5.63
C ARG A 118 -3.89 9.94 -6.29
N VAL A 119 -3.43 9.63 -7.50
CA VAL A 119 -2.44 10.46 -8.22
C VAL A 119 -3.07 11.76 -8.71
N TYR A 120 -4.29 11.70 -9.23
CA TYR A 120 -4.91 12.85 -9.92
C TYR A 120 -6.06 13.53 -9.16
N LYS A 121 -6.32 13.15 -7.90
CA LYS A 121 -7.47 13.65 -7.09
C LYS A 121 -7.58 15.18 -7.00
N ASN A 122 -6.50 15.92 -7.18
CA ASN A 122 -6.49 17.38 -7.10
C ASN A 122 -6.60 18.05 -8.48
N ASP A 123 -6.41 17.28 -9.54
CA ASP A 123 -6.25 17.78 -10.90
C ASP A 123 -7.40 17.38 -11.82
N ILE A 124 -8.21 16.39 -11.40
CA ILE A 124 -9.36 15.91 -12.19
C ILE A 124 -10.54 15.57 -11.29
N ILE A 125 -11.75 15.86 -11.78
CA ILE A 125 -13.02 15.51 -11.15
C ILE A 125 -13.99 14.97 -12.19
N PHE A 126 -14.97 14.23 -11.74
CA PHE A 126 -16.07 13.75 -12.58
C PHE A 126 -17.40 14.38 -12.13
N VAL A 127 -18.16 14.90 -13.08
CA VAL A 127 -19.50 15.45 -12.85
C VAL A 127 -20.47 14.75 -13.78
N ASP A 128 -21.51 14.10 -13.24
CA ASP A 128 -22.43 13.25 -14.02
C ASP A 128 -23.00 13.93 -15.26
N ALA A 129 -23.36 15.22 -15.14
CA ALA A 129 -23.96 15.98 -16.25
C ALA A 129 -22.94 16.53 -17.26
N LEU A 130 -21.64 16.62 -16.88
CA LEU A 130 -20.61 17.29 -17.68
C LEU A 130 -19.50 16.35 -18.16
N GLY A 131 -19.31 15.18 -17.54
CA GLY A 131 -18.19 14.30 -17.80
C GLY A 131 -16.95 14.67 -17.01
N TRP A 132 -15.77 14.38 -17.54
CA TRP A 132 -14.50 14.68 -16.90
C TRP A 132 -14.12 16.16 -17.03
N LEU A 133 -13.73 16.75 -15.90
CA LEU A 133 -13.21 18.10 -15.78
C LEU A 133 -11.81 18.06 -15.21
N TRP A 134 -10.89 18.81 -15.78
CA TRP A 134 -9.54 18.92 -15.29
C TRP A 134 -9.19 20.38 -14.91
N TRP A 135 -8.32 20.54 -13.93
CA TRP A 135 -7.87 21.85 -13.47
C TRP A 135 -6.72 22.36 -14.34
N ASN A 136 -6.95 23.47 -15.06
CA ASN A 136 -5.95 24.08 -15.95
C ASN A 136 -5.02 25.10 -15.26
N GLY A 137 -5.09 25.20 -13.94
CA GLY A 137 -4.36 26.20 -13.13
C GLY A 137 -5.20 27.45 -12.81
N GLN A 138 -6.33 27.67 -13.47
CA GLN A 138 -7.22 28.83 -13.27
C GLN A 138 -8.67 28.44 -13.09
N ARG A 139 -9.15 27.44 -13.81
CA ARG A 139 -10.52 26.96 -13.79
C ARG A 139 -10.62 25.49 -14.16
N TRP A 140 -11.77 24.89 -13.88
CA TRP A 140 -12.12 23.57 -14.34
C TRP A 140 -12.55 23.61 -15.80
N GLU A 141 -11.94 22.79 -16.65
CA GLU A 141 -12.27 22.66 -18.06
C GLU A 141 -12.69 21.23 -18.38
N ARG A 142 -13.74 21.12 -19.23
CA ARG A 142 -14.22 19.83 -19.69
C ARG A 142 -13.28 19.26 -20.76
N ASP A 143 -12.73 18.07 -20.51
CA ASP A 143 -11.94 17.34 -21.49
C ASP A 143 -11.90 15.84 -21.16
N ASP A 144 -12.77 15.05 -21.79
CA ASP A 144 -12.79 13.60 -21.62
C ASP A 144 -11.53 12.91 -22.22
N HIS A 145 -10.86 13.54 -23.19
CA HIS A 145 -9.61 13.02 -23.76
C HIS A 145 -8.45 13.20 -22.79
N LYS A 146 -8.46 14.23 -21.97
CA LYS A 146 -7.46 14.48 -20.94
C LYS A 146 -7.42 13.37 -19.90
N ALA A 147 -8.58 12.92 -19.42
CA ALA A 147 -8.69 11.81 -18.50
C ALA A 147 -8.10 10.52 -19.11
N THR A 148 -8.42 10.24 -20.36
CA THR A 148 -7.87 9.08 -21.09
C THR A 148 -6.37 9.20 -21.28
N ALA A 149 -5.84 10.37 -21.64
CA ALA A 149 -4.41 10.60 -21.78
C ALA A 149 -3.65 10.36 -20.47
N TRP A 150 -4.20 10.83 -19.34
CA TRP A 150 -3.60 10.60 -18.02
C TRP A 150 -3.67 9.15 -17.57
N ALA A 151 -4.74 8.43 -17.88
CA ALA A 151 -4.83 7.00 -17.61
C ALA A 151 -3.79 6.19 -18.42
N LEU A 152 -3.53 6.58 -19.67
CA LEU A 152 -2.46 6.02 -20.50
C LEU A 152 -1.08 6.34 -19.92
N GLU A 153 -0.84 7.59 -19.54
CA GLU A 153 0.41 8.02 -18.90
C GLU A 153 0.68 7.24 -17.60
N LEU A 154 -0.34 7.09 -16.75
CA LEU A 154 -0.25 6.30 -15.53
C LEU A 154 0.10 4.85 -15.84
N SER A 155 -0.55 4.25 -16.82
CA SER A 155 -0.26 2.86 -17.21
C SER A 155 1.15 2.67 -17.75
N GLU A 156 1.72 3.68 -18.41
CA GLU A 156 3.12 3.66 -18.84
C GLU A 156 4.07 3.81 -17.63
N LYS A 157 3.78 4.69 -16.68
CA LYS A 157 4.55 4.79 -15.42
C LYS A 157 4.54 3.47 -14.66
N MET A 158 3.38 2.81 -14.54
CA MET A 158 3.27 1.47 -13.95
C MET A 158 4.16 0.46 -14.65
N LEU A 159 4.20 0.48 -16.00
CA LEU A 159 5.04 -0.44 -16.75
C LEU A 159 6.53 -0.18 -16.55
N GLN A 160 6.96 1.07 -16.48
CA GLN A 160 8.37 1.41 -16.22
C GLN A 160 8.79 0.98 -14.81
N GLU A 161 7.96 1.25 -13.81
CA GLU A 161 8.20 0.82 -12.43
C GLU A 161 8.27 -0.71 -12.34
N ALA A 162 7.31 -1.43 -12.93
CA ALA A 162 7.29 -2.89 -12.94
C ALA A 162 8.50 -3.51 -13.65
N LYS A 163 9.00 -2.89 -14.72
CA LYS A 163 10.24 -3.32 -15.39
C LYS A 163 11.46 -3.14 -14.49
N ALA A 164 11.55 -2.02 -13.80
CA ALA A 164 12.65 -1.72 -12.88
C ALA A 164 12.67 -2.72 -11.71
N GLU A 165 11.50 -2.94 -11.06
CA GLU A 165 11.38 -3.93 -9.98
C GLU A 165 11.74 -5.34 -10.44
N ASN A 166 11.21 -5.78 -11.57
CA ASN A 166 11.49 -7.13 -12.09
C ASN A 166 12.98 -7.30 -12.45
N ARG A 167 13.63 -6.27 -13.01
CA ARG A 167 15.06 -6.30 -13.28
C ARG A 167 15.88 -6.40 -12.00
N ALA A 168 15.55 -5.62 -10.98
CA ALA A 168 16.21 -5.67 -9.68
C ALA A 168 16.08 -7.07 -9.03
N ALA A 169 14.88 -7.66 -9.06
CA ALA A 169 14.66 -8.99 -8.53
C ALA A 169 15.46 -10.09 -9.27
N LEU A 170 15.62 -9.98 -10.57
CA LEU A 170 16.45 -10.91 -11.35
C LEU A 170 17.95 -10.79 -11.00
N LEU A 171 18.44 -9.58 -10.72
CA LEU A 171 19.80 -9.37 -10.23
C LEU A 171 20.00 -9.99 -8.86
N GLN A 172 19.03 -9.83 -7.95
CA GLN A 172 19.07 -10.47 -6.62
C GLN A 172 19.13 -12.00 -6.70
N ILE A 173 18.39 -12.62 -7.65
CA ILE A 173 18.52 -14.07 -7.88
C ILE A 173 19.93 -14.44 -8.32
N ALA A 174 20.53 -13.67 -9.24
CA ALA A 174 21.87 -13.96 -9.73
C ALA A 174 22.92 -13.86 -8.60
N GLU A 175 22.82 -12.82 -7.78
CA GLU A 175 23.70 -12.62 -6.61
C GLU A 175 23.51 -13.73 -5.58
N ALA A 176 22.27 -14.06 -5.20
CA ALA A 176 21.97 -15.13 -4.25
C ALA A 176 22.40 -16.50 -4.78
N THR A 177 22.27 -16.75 -6.10
CA THR A 177 22.75 -17.99 -6.73
C THR A 177 24.25 -18.11 -6.67
N ALA A 178 24.98 -17.03 -6.99
CA ALA A 178 26.43 -17.02 -6.93
C ALA A 178 26.93 -17.30 -5.52
N LYS A 179 26.35 -16.63 -4.52
CA LYS A 179 26.69 -16.82 -3.12
C LYS A 179 26.42 -18.25 -2.63
N TYR A 180 25.26 -18.79 -2.92
CA TYR A 180 24.92 -20.18 -2.56
C TYR A 180 25.86 -21.18 -3.24
N THR A 181 26.24 -20.94 -4.48
CA THR A 181 27.20 -21.81 -5.22
C THR A 181 28.58 -21.79 -4.57
N GLU A 182 29.00 -20.67 -3.98
CA GLU A 182 30.30 -20.50 -3.32
C GLU A 182 30.30 -21.15 -1.93
N THR A 183 29.25 -20.93 -1.14
CA THR A 183 29.23 -21.29 0.29
C THR A 183 28.57 -22.64 0.56
N GLY A 184 27.55 -23.04 -0.21
CA GLY A 184 26.70 -24.20 0.06
C GLY A 184 25.91 -24.11 1.38
N ALA A 185 25.88 -22.94 2.02
CA ALA A 185 25.26 -22.75 3.33
C ALA A 185 23.73 -22.77 3.25
N ALA A 186 23.09 -23.32 4.29
CA ALA A 186 21.62 -23.38 4.36
C ALA A 186 20.98 -21.98 4.37
N GLU A 187 21.62 -21.01 5.01
CA GLU A 187 21.15 -19.62 5.02
C GLU A 187 21.13 -18.98 3.61
N ASP A 188 22.12 -19.31 2.77
CA ASP A 188 22.19 -18.81 1.40
C ASP A 188 21.19 -19.52 0.49
N ALA A 189 20.83 -20.78 0.79
CA ALA A 189 19.74 -21.48 0.13
C ALA A 189 18.39 -20.83 0.43
N GLU A 190 18.12 -20.46 1.68
CA GLU A 190 16.91 -19.74 2.07
C GLU A 190 16.83 -18.36 1.40
N ALA A 191 17.96 -17.63 1.37
CA ALA A 191 18.05 -16.33 0.69
C ALA A 191 17.75 -16.45 -0.82
N LEU A 192 18.23 -17.51 -1.48
CA LEU A 192 17.95 -17.80 -2.89
C LEU A 192 16.46 -18.10 -3.12
N GLU A 193 15.83 -18.91 -2.26
CA GLU A 193 14.39 -19.19 -2.37
C GLU A 193 13.54 -17.92 -2.14
N GLN A 194 13.94 -17.07 -1.20
CA GLN A 194 13.28 -15.77 -1.01
C GLN A 194 13.41 -14.88 -2.25
N ALA A 195 14.59 -14.77 -2.83
CA ALA A 195 14.82 -13.99 -4.06
C ALA A 195 13.98 -14.51 -5.23
N LYS A 196 13.82 -15.84 -5.38
CA LYS A 196 12.94 -16.44 -6.39
C LYS A 196 11.47 -16.09 -6.16
N ASN A 197 11.00 -16.13 -4.92
CA ASN A 197 9.62 -15.76 -4.56
C ASN A 197 9.34 -14.29 -4.86
N ASP A 198 10.28 -13.41 -4.54
CA ASP A 198 10.16 -11.97 -4.83
C ASP A 198 10.15 -11.70 -6.34
N ALA A 199 10.95 -12.44 -7.12
CA ALA A 199 10.91 -12.35 -8.58
C ALA A 199 9.58 -12.85 -9.18
N LEU A 200 8.92 -13.83 -8.59
CA LEU A 200 7.58 -14.23 -9.02
C LEU A 200 6.56 -13.10 -8.80
N ARG A 201 6.64 -12.40 -7.67
CA ARG A 201 5.77 -11.25 -7.35
C ARG A 201 5.99 -10.09 -8.32
N THR A 202 7.26 -9.74 -8.59
CA THR A 202 7.57 -8.65 -9.56
C THR A 202 7.19 -9.02 -10.98
N LYS A 203 7.30 -10.29 -11.38
CA LYS A 203 6.82 -10.79 -12.67
C LYS A 203 5.30 -10.68 -12.80
N ALA A 204 4.56 -10.96 -11.73
CA ALA A 204 3.10 -10.79 -11.71
C ALA A 204 2.73 -9.30 -11.90
N TYR A 205 3.42 -8.38 -11.21
CA TYR A 205 3.25 -6.94 -11.42
C TYR A 205 3.56 -6.52 -12.85
N LEU A 206 4.69 -6.98 -13.43
CA LEU A 206 5.06 -6.69 -14.82
C LEU A 206 3.99 -7.17 -15.81
N THR A 207 3.42 -8.34 -15.59
CA THR A 207 2.34 -8.87 -16.42
C THR A 207 1.08 -8.01 -16.31
N HIS A 208 0.70 -7.64 -15.09
CA HIS A 208 -0.42 -6.74 -14.84
C HIS A 208 -0.22 -5.39 -15.52
N ALA A 209 0.93 -4.74 -15.32
CA ALA A 209 1.25 -3.44 -15.91
C ALA A 209 1.22 -3.45 -17.45
N LYS A 210 1.72 -4.52 -18.08
CA LYS A 210 1.59 -4.71 -19.54
C LYS A 210 0.12 -4.75 -19.98
N ASN A 211 -0.71 -5.49 -19.26
CA ASN A 211 -2.13 -5.66 -19.56
C ASN A 211 -2.94 -4.38 -19.28
N SER A 212 -2.54 -3.57 -18.29
CA SER A 212 -3.22 -2.33 -17.91
C SER A 212 -3.21 -1.26 -19.00
N ARG A 213 -2.36 -1.40 -20.00
CA ARG A 213 -2.30 -0.53 -21.20
C ARG A 213 -3.36 -0.86 -22.25
N ASN A 214 -4.12 -1.93 -22.06
CA ASN A 214 -5.21 -2.31 -22.97
C ASN A 214 -6.36 -1.30 -22.87
N ALA A 215 -6.99 -0.96 -24.01
CA ALA A 215 -8.06 0.02 -24.10
C ALA A 215 -9.23 -0.29 -23.15
N VAL A 216 -9.60 -1.57 -23.00
CA VAL A 216 -10.67 -1.99 -22.08
C VAL A 216 -10.28 -1.68 -20.63
N ARG A 217 -9.04 -1.97 -20.21
CA ARG A 217 -8.57 -1.71 -18.85
C ARG A 217 -8.40 -0.23 -18.56
N ILE A 218 -7.99 0.57 -19.55
CA ILE A 218 -7.97 2.04 -19.42
C ILE A 218 -9.40 2.56 -19.20
N LYS A 219 -10.36 2.07 -19.97
CA LYS A 219 -11.78 2.43 -19.78
C LYS A 219 -12.27 2.02 -18.39
N ASN A 220 -12.00 0.78 -17.96
CA ASN A 220 -12.41 0.28 -16.65
C ASN A 220 -11.77 1.09 -15.51
N MET A 221 -10.49 1.44 -15.62
CA MET A 221 -9.81 2.31 -14.66
C MET A 221 -10.54 3.63 -14.48
N LEU A 222 -10.91 4.30 -15.56
CA LEU A 222 -11.64 5.56 -15.54
C LEU A 222 -13.05 5.39 -14.96
N GLU A 223 -13.80 4.36 -15.38
CA GLU A 223 -15.13 4.09 -14.84
C GLU A 223 -15.12 3.83 -13.33
N LEU A 224 -14.18 3.01 -12.87
CA LEU A 224 -14.08 2.66 -11.46
C LEU A 224 -13.49 3.79 -10.58
N SER A 225 -12.84 4.78 -11.17
CA SER A 225 -12.35 5.97 -10.44
C SER A 225 -13.42 7.06 -10.25
N LYS A 226 -14.49 7.06 -11.03
CA LYS A 226 -15.56 8.08 -10.91
C LYS A 226 -16.10 8.26 -9.50
N PRO A 227 -16.46 7.19 -8.73
CA PRO A 227 -17.01 7.35 -7.39
C PRO A 227 -16.06 8.04 -6.39
N ALA A 228 -14.76 7.96 -6.62
CA ALA A 228 -13.74 8.59 -5.77
C ALA A 228 -13.41 10.04 -6.19
N LEU A 229 -13.83 10.45 -7.37
CA LEU A 229 -13.54 11.74 -8.00
C LEU A 229 -14.80 12.56 -8.33
N VAL A 230 -15.99 12.08 -7.97
CA VAL A 230 -17.26 12.75 -8.18
C VAL A 230 -17.44 13.90 -7.19
N ILE A 231 -18.02 15.01 -7.66
CA ILE A 231 -18.47 16.15 -6.87
C ILE A 231 -19.99 16.31 -7.05
#